data_c2c1e51fb3b782f73ab57445507aa39f
#
_entry.id   c2c1e51fb3b782f73ab57445507aa39f
#
_cell.length_a   1.000
_cell.length_b   1.000
_cell.length_c   1.000
_cell.angle_alpha   90.00
_cell.angle_beta   90.00
_cell.angle_gamma   90.00
#
_symmetry.space_group_name_H-M   'P 1'
#
loop_
_entity.id
_entity.type
_entity.pdbx_description
1 polymer ?
#
loop_
_entity_poly.entity_id
_entity_poly.type
_entity_poly.pdbx_seq_one_letter_code
_entity_poly.pdbx_strand_id
1 'polypeptide(L)'
;RLASDQPHGGMPYGLPGVSREEFNHLQNWLKGGGKMSHIQPPSKYDQNKIAGWEAFLNQDSLKYQLSARYIYEHWFLAHIYFTSENPQSFFKLVRSSTPPGEEIKLINTRRPYDDPKVSRVYYRFMQERTTILSKTHLPLELNEAKLLRLYEQFIAPDYTVTKMPSYEAKAASNPFKTFEVIPINSKYQFMLD
;
A
#
# COMPACT_ATOMS: atom_id res chain seq x y z
N ARG A 1 -34.21 -16.43 -16.09
CA ARG A 1 -34.97 -15.40 -16.82
C ARG A 1 -34.10 -14.18 -17.13
N LEU A 2 -33.44 -13.55 -16.14
CA LEU A 2 -32.55 -12.39 -16.38
C LEU A 2 -31.40 -12.69 -17.38
N ALA A 3 -30.83 -13.89 -17.33
CA ALA A 3 -29.71 -14.26 -18.21
C ALA A 3 -30.10 -14.47 -19.68
N SER A 4 -31.38 -14.80 -19.95
CA SER A 4 -31.87 -14.98 -21.33
C SER A 4 -32.43 -13.71 -21.93
N ASP A 5 -33.06 -12.87 -21.12
CA ASP A 5 -33.79 -11.70 -21.59
C ASP A 5 -32.98 -10.41 -21.55
N GLN A 6 -32.03 -10.33 -20.59
CA GLN A 6 -31.12 -9.19 -20.42
C GLN A 6 -29.72 -9.68 -20.03
N PRO A 7 -28.93 -10.19 -20.97
CA PRO A 7 -27.61 -10.78 -20.69
C PRO A 7 -26.61 -9.82 -20.06
N HIS A 8 -26.81 -8.53 -20.22
CA HIS A 8 -25.95 -7.46 -19.67
C HIS A 8 -26.58 -6.68 -18.51
N GLY A 9 -27.75 -7.13 -18.02
CA GLY A 9 -28.49 -6.46 -16.93
C GLY A 9 -28.03 -6.82 -15.53
N GLY A 10 -27.01 -7.67 -15.37
CA GLY A 10 -26.46 -8.07 -14.09
C GLY A 10 -25.41 -7.12 -13.53
N MET A 11 -24.84 -7.48 -12.39
CA MET A 11 -23.71 -6.76 -11.78
C MET A 11 -22.43 -7.60 -11.90
N PRO A 12 -21.28 -7.02 -12.34
CA PRO A 12 -21.10 -5.64 -12.79
C PRO A 12 -21.82 -5.31 -14.10
N TYR A 13 -22.46 -4.14 -14.16
CA TYR A 13 -23.26 -3.73 -15.30
C TYR A 13 -22.42 -3.66 -16.60
N GLY A 14 -22.97 -4.15 -17.68
CA GLY A 14 -22.32 -4.14 -18.99
C GLY A 14 -21.25 -5.21 -19.20
N LEU A 15 -20.91 -6.00 -18.20
CA LEU A 15 -20.01 -7.15 -18.33
C LEU A 15 -20.79 -8.44 -18.62
N PRO A 16 -20.16 -9.42 -19.30
CA PRO A 16 -20.78 -10.72 -19.50
C PRO A 16 -21.07 -11.40 -18.16
N GLY A 17 -22.17 -12.09 -18.04
CA GLY A 17 -22.47 -12.91 -16.88
C GLY A 17 -21.49 -14.07 -16.74
N VAL A 18 -21.41 -14.63 -15.54
CA VAL A 18 -20.61 -15.85 -15.28
C VAL A 18 -21.13 -17.01 -16.15
N SER A 19 -20.21 -17.79 -16.68
CA SER A 19 -20.53 -19.01 -17.42
C SER A 19 -21.23 -20.04 -16.52
N ARG A 20 -21.84 -21.04 -17.13
CA ARG A 20 -22.48 -22.14 -16.36
C ARG A 20 -21.45 -22.91 -15.52
N GLU A 21 -20.25 -23.05 -16.02
CA GLU A 21 -19.15 -23.71 -15.31
C GLU A 21 -18.70 -22.90 -14.08
N GLU A 22 -18.45 -21.61 -14.26
CA GLU A 22 -18.08 -20.70 -13.16
C GLU A 22 -19.20 -20.63 -12.10
N PHE A 23 -20.46 -20.57 -12.53
CA PHE A 23 -21.61 -20.63 -11.62
C PHE A 23 -21.62 -21.92 -10.78
N ASN A 24 -21.39 -23.07 -11.43
CA ASN A 24 -21.33 -24.36 -10.74
C ASN A 24 -20.15 -24.42 -9.74
N HIS A 25 -18.98 -23.87 -10.10
CA HIS A 25 -17.84 -23.76 -9.20
C HIS A 25 -18.17 -22.92 -7.97
N LEU A 26 -18.75 -21.73 -8.16
CA LEU A 26 -19.21 -20.87 -7.06
C LEU A 26 -20.24 -21.55 -6.18
N GLN A 27 -21.22 -22.23 -6.79
CA GLN A 27 -22.25 -22.94 -6.04
C GLN A 27 -21.65 -24.08 -5.19
N ASN A 28 -20.72 -24.85 -5.75
CA ASN A 28 -20.06 -25.94 -5.04
C ASN A 28 -19.18 -25.42 -3.90
N TRP A 29 -18.46 -24.32 -4.13
CA TRP A 29 -17.66 -23.65 -3.10
C TRP A 29 -18.53 -23.16 -1.94
N LEU A 30 -19.68 -22.52 -2.23
CA LEU A 30 -20.64 -22.08 -1.21
C LEU A 30 -21.24 -23.26 -0.44
N LYS A 31 -21.64 -24.33 -1.14
CA LYS A 31 -22.14 -25.56 -0.50
C LYS A 31 -21.07 -26.22 0.38
N GLY A 32 -19.80 -26.10 0.02
CA GLY A 32 -18.65 -26.55 0.79
C GLY A 32 -18.30 -25.70 2.02
N GLY A 33 -19.12 -24.66 2.31
CA GLY A 33 -18.93 -23.75 3.44
C GLY A 33 -18.08 -22.53 3.14
N GLY A 34 -17.85 -22.18 1.86
CA GLY A 34 -17.16 -20.97 1.45
C GLY A 34 -15.72 -20.89 1.97
N LYS A 35 -15.03 -22.02 2.10
CA LYS A 35 -13.69 -22.09 2.68
C LYS A 35 -12.69 -21.25 1.86
N MET A 36 -11.92 -20.43 2.54
CA MET A 36 -10.81 -19.68 1.92
C MET A 36 -9.60 -20.58 1.74
N SER A 37 -8.84 -20.33 0.66
CA SER A 37 -7.53 -20.92 0.48
C SER A 37 -6.59 -20.52 1.63
N HIS A 38 -5.69 -21.43 2.00
CA HIS A 38 -4.64 -21.08 2.96
C HIS A 38 -3.67 -20.09 2.32
N ILE A 39 -3.56 -18.91 2.93
CA ILE A 39 -2.59 -17.90 2.49
C ILE A 39 -1.27 -18.23 3.17
N GLN A 40 -0.25 -18.48 2.35
CA GLN A 40 1.08 -18.75 2.87
C GLN A 40 1.65 -17.49 3.57
N PRO A 41 2.29 -17.67 4.73
CA PRO A 41 2.96 -16.54 5.38
C PRO A 41 4.10 -16.02 4.47
N PRO A 42 4.52 -14.76 4.66
CA PRO A 42 5.65 -14.20 3.93
C PRO A 42 6.90 -15.07 4.06
N SER A 43 7.64 -15.24 2.98
CA SER A 43 8.92 -15.96 3.00
C SER A 43 9.93 -15.29 3.95
N LYS A 44 10.96 -15.99 4.37
CA LYS A 44 12.07 -15.38 5.15
C LYS A 44 12.75 -14.24 4.37
N TYR A 45 12.81 -14.37 3.06
CA TYR A 45 13.32 -13.31 2.19
C TYR A 45 12.46 -12.06 2.29
N ASP A 46 11.14 -12.18 2.11
CA ASP A 46 10.21 -11.06 2.23
C ASP A 46 10.27 -10.42 3.62
N GLN A 47 10.29 -11.23 4.68
CA GLN A 47 10.38 -10.75 6.06
C GLN A 47 11.65 -9.90 6.30
N ASN A 48 12.80 -10.33 5.76
CA ASN A 48 14.05 -9.57 5.85
C ASN A 48 13.97 -8.24 5.07
N LYS A 49 13.39 -8.26 3.87
CA LYS A 49 13.20 -7.03 3.08
C LYS A 49 12.23 -6.08 3.77
N ILE A 50 11.12 -6.58 4.28
CA ILE A 50 10.16 -5.80 5.08
C ILE A 50 10.87 -5.13 6.27
N ALA A 51 11.66 -5.87 7.03
CA ALA A 51 12.36 -5.32 8.18
C ALA A 51 13.29 -4.16 7.79
N GLY A 52 14.05 -4.29 6.70
CA GLY A 52 14.93 -3.22 6.18
C GLY A 52 14.14 -1.98 5.75
N TRP A 53 13.05 -2.18 5.00
CA TRP A 53 12.18 -1.09 4.56
C TRP A 53 11.46 -0.40 5.72
N GLU A 54 10.93 -1.16 6.68
CA GLU A 54 10.30 -0.60 7.88
C GLU A 54 11.31 0.17 8.75
N ALA A 55 12.55 -0.31 8.86
CA ALA A 55 13.61 0.42 9.54
C ALA A 55 13.90 1.77 8.87
N PHE A 56 13.92 1.84 7.54
CA PHE A 56 14.07 3.10 6.80
C PHE A 56 12.89 4.04 7.02
N LEU A 57 11.66 3.56 6.87
CA LEU A 57 10.45 4.38 6.92
C LEU A 57 10.12 4.91 8.33
N ASN A 58 10.64 4.27 9.38
CA ASN A 58 10.25 4.56 10.77
C ASN A 58 11.36 5.20 11.61
N GLN A 59 12.36 5.80 10.98
CA GLN A 59 13.38 6.59 11.67
C GLN A 59 12.78 7.77 12.43
N ASP A 60 13.40 8.17 13.55
CA ASP A 60 12.84 9.16 14.49
C ASP A 60 12.97 10.62 14.04
N SER A 61 13.88 10.95 13.11
CA SER A 61 14.02 12.33 12.66
C SER A 61 12.79 12.82 11.90
N LEU A 62 12.44 14.09 12.08
CA LEU A 62 11.30 14.70 11.38
C LEU A 62 11.42 14.63 9.86
N LYS A 63 12.65 14.63 9.34
CA LYS A 63 12.92 14.51 7.92
C LYS A 63 12.49 13.13 7.39
N TYR A 64 12.86 12.06 8.10
CA TYR A 64 12.41 10.71 7.77
C TYR A 64 10.89 10.55 7.92
N GLN A 65 10.31 11.08 9.00
CA GLN A 65 8.87 11.00 9.21
C GLN A 65 8.06 11.70 8.12
N LEU A 66 8.52 12.88 7.68
CA LEU A 66 7.88 13.62 6.59
C LEU A 66 8.02 12.88 5.26
N SER A 67 9.21 12.35 4.98
CA SER A 67 9.48 11.55 3.78
C SER A 67 8.63 10.28 3.75
N ALA A 68 8.55 9.56 4.87
CA ALA A 68 7.72 8.35 4.99
C ALA A 68 6.23 8.65 4.82
N ARG A 69 5.74 9.79 5.34
CA ARG A 69 4.37 10.26 5.11
C ARG A 69 4.14 10.55 3.62
N TYR A 70 5.08 11.23 2.96
CA TYR A 70 4.99 11.51 1.53
C TYR A 70 4.93 10.22 0.71
N ILE A 71 5.85 9.30 0.95
CA ILE A 71 5.89 7.99 0.28
C ILE A 71 4.58 7.22 0.49
N TYR A 72 4.09 7.14 1.72
CA TYR A 72 2.83 6.46 2.04
C TYR A 72 1.63 7.08 1.31
N GLU A 73 1.49 8.40 1.33
CA GLU A 73 0.36 9.07 0.69
C GLU A 73 0.33 8.88 -0.84
N HIS A 74 1.46 8.47 -1.46
CA HIS A 74 1.53 8.13 -2.89
C HIS A 74 1.45 6.62 -3.17
N TRP A 75 1.90 5.78 -2.24
CA TRP A 75 1.98 4.33 -2.46
C TRP A 75 0.90 3.51 -1.76
N PHE A 76 -0.01 4.11 -1.03
CA PHE A 76 -1.02 3.38 -0.22
C PHE A 76 -1.94 2.47 -1.03
N LEU A 77 -2.07 2.69 -2.34
CA LEU A 77 -2.82 1.82 -3.27
C LEU A 77 -1.95 0.79 -3.98
N ALA A 78 -0.64 0.91 -3.91
CA ALA A 78 0.26 0.03 -4.63
C ALA A 78 0.18 -1.42 -4.12
N HIS A 79 0.35 -2.36 -5.04
CA HIS A 79 0.57 -3.76 -4.76
C HIS A 79 2.07 -4.01 -4.71
N ILE A 80 2.63 -4.00 -3.52
CA ILE A 80 4.07 -4.04 -3.28
C ILE A 80 4.56 -5.48 -3.24
N TYR A 81 5.73 -5.72 -3.85
CA TYR A 81 6.43 -6.99 -3.79
C TYR A 81 7.95 -6.78 -3.75
N PHE A 82 8.70 -7.81 -3.30
CA PHE A 82 10.15 -7.70 -3.05
C PHE A 82 11.01 -8.52 -3.99
N THR A 83 10.43 -9.21 -4.95
CA THR A 83 11.14 -9.98 -5.96
C THR A 83 10.49 -9.82 -7.32
N SER A 84 11.31 -9.67 -8.38
CA SER A 84 10.85 -9.58 -9.77
C SER A 84 10.54 -10.96 -10.38
N GLU A 85 11.06 -12.05 -9.81
CA GLU A 85 10.87 -13.39 -10.31
C GLU A 85 9.60 -14.02 -9.72
N ASN A 86 8.48 -13.84 -10.40
CA ASN A 86 7.17 -14.45 -10.10
C ASN A 86 6.74 -14.29 -8.63
N PRO A 87 6.37 -13.08 -8.22
CA PRO A 87 6.04 -12.77 -6.83
C PRO A 87 4.84 -13.61 -6.36
N GLN A 88 5.02 -14.33 -5.25
CA GLN A 88 3.97 -15.15 -4.62
C GLN A 88 3.21 -14.38 -3.53
N SER A 89 3.77 -13.29 -3.05
CA SER A 89 3.20 -12.46 -1.99
C SER A 89 3.21 -10.99 -2.37
N PHE A 90 2.07 -10.35 -2.13
CA PHE A 90 1.92 -8.91 -2.28
C PHE A 90 1.61 -8.28 -0.94
N PHE A 91 2.03 -7.02 -0.78
CA PHE A 91 1.90 -6.26 0.44
C PHE A 91 1.30 -4.89 0.17
N LYS A 92 0.65 -4.33 1.17
CA LYS A 92 0.25 -2.92 1.20
C LYS A 92 1.06 -2.16 2.23
N LEU A 93 1.48 -0.97 1.87
CA LEU A 93 2.03 -0.03 2.84
C LEU A 93 0.85 0.57 3.63
N VAL A 94 0.88 0.38 4.94
CA VAL A 94 -0.21 0.79 5.84
C VAL A 94 0.30 1.65 6.99
N ARG A 95 -0.59 2.43 7.59
CA ARG A 95 -0.33 3.14 8.85
C ARG A 95 -0.69 2.25 10.02
N SER A 96 0.20 2.15 11.00
CA SER A 96 0.00 1.43 12.25
C SER A 96 0.26 2.33 13.47
N SER A 97 -0.45 2.08 14.55
CA SER A 97 -0.16 2.68 15.85
C SER A 97 0.92 1.94 16.64
N THR A 98 1.33 0.75 16.19
CA THR A 98 2.37 -0.07 16.79
C THR A 98 3.64 -0.10 15.94
N PRO A 99 4.84 -0.10 16.57
CA PRO A 99 6.13 -0.10 15.89
C PRO A 99 6.42 -1.43 15.18
N PRO A 100 7.48 -1.47 14.33
CA PRO A 100 8.03 -2.70 13.79
C PRO A 100 8.37 -3.72 14.89
N GLY A 101 8.08 -5.00 14.60
CA GLY A 101 8.26 -6.10 15.56
C GLY A 101 7.01 -6.43 16.38
N GLU A 102 6.05 -5.53 16.46
CA GLU A 102 4.76 -5.78 17.12
C GLU A 102 3.67 -6.11 16.09
N GLU A 103 2.53 -6.63 16.58
CA GLU A 103 1.34 -6.83 15.74
C GLU A 103 0.86 -5.50 15.15
N ILE A 104 0.51 -5.52 13.86
CA ILE A 104 0.04 -4.32 13.15
C ILE A 104 -1.34 -3.93 13.68
N LYS A 105 -1.43 -2.76 14.32
CA LYS A 105 -2.70 -2.13 14.68
C LYS A 105 -3.01 -1.04 13.68
N LEU A 106 -3.85 -1.39 12.70
CA LEU A 106 -4.19 -0.52 11.58
C LEU A 106 -4.82 0.80 12.03
N ILE A 107 -4.35 1.89 11.45
CA ILE A 107 -5.00 3.19 11.51
C ILE A 107 -5.88 3.32 10.28
N ASN A 108 -7.16 3.01 10.42
CA ASN A 108 -8.15 3.08 9.37
C ASN A 108 -8.74 4.49 9.26
N THR A 109 -8.53 5.14 8.12
CA THR A 109 -9.13 6.41 7.78
C THR A 109 -9.69 6.36 6.37
N ARG A 110 -10.61 7.26 6.04
CA ARG A 110 -11.23 7.31 4.71
C ARG A 110 -10.20 7.66 3.63
N ARG A 111 -9.22 8.51 3.97
CA ARG A 111 -8.20 9.02 3.04
C ARG A 111 -6.81 8.84 3.65
N PRO A 112 -5.76 8.66 2.84
CA PRO A 112 -4.41 8.46 3.35
C PRO A 112 -3.87 9.65 4.15
N TYR A 113 -4.37 10.85 3.90
CA TYR A 113 -3.98 12.10 4.56
C TYR A 113 -4.90 12.51 5.72
N ASP A 114 -5.93 11.75 6.04
CA ASP A 114 -6.78 12.04 7.20
C ASP A 114 -6.00 11.86 8.51
N ASP A 115 -6.41 12.60 9.54
CA ASP A 115 -5.77 12.58 10.86
C ASP A 115 -5.75 11.15 11.44
N PRO A 116 -4.57 10.61 11.72
CA PRO A 116 -4.42 9.28 12.29
C PRO A 116 -4.83 9.18 13.76
N LYS A 117 -5.03 10.31 14.45
CA LYS A 117 -5.43 10.44 15.87
C LYS A 117 -4.51 9.67 16.83
N VAL A 118 -3.23 9.61 16.51
CA VAL A 118 -2.17 9.03 17.32
C VAL A 118 -0.96 9.96 17.34
N SER A 119 -0.16 9.89 18.40
CA SER A 119 1.04 10.72 18.55
C SER A 119 2.17 10.33 17.59
N ARG A 120 2.26 9.06 17.24
CA ARG A 120 3.25 8.52 16.30
C ARG A 120 2.56 7.57 15.33
N VAL A 121 2.83 7.73 14.05
CA VAL A 121 2.44 6.81 12.99
C VAL A 121 3.65 5.96 12.60
N TYR A 122 3.44 4.65 12.50
CA TYR A 122 4.42 3.72 11.94
C TYR A 122 3.93 3.21 10.60
N TYR A 123 4.84 3.15 9.62
CA TYR A 123 4.56 2.65 8.28
C TYR A 123 4.99 1.20 8.20
N ARG A 124 4.04 0.31 7.94
CA ARG A 124 4.22 -1.13 8.01
C ARG A 124 3.76 -1.81 6.72
N PHE A 125 4.33 -2.96 6.43
CA PHE A 125 3.91 -3.77 5.29
C PHE A 125 2.95 -4.87 5.74
N MET A 126 1.71 -4.79 5.30
CA MET A 126 0.68 -5.79 5.57
C MET A 126 0.49 -6.68 4.36
N GLN A 127 0.61 -8.00 4.53
CA GLN A 127 0.37 -8.94 3.44
C GLN A 127 -1.06 -8.85 2.92
N GLU A 128 -1.22 -8.83 1.62
CA GLU A 128 -2.53 -8.91 0.97
C GLU A 128 -3.08 -10.33 1.05
N ARG A 129 -4.24 -10.46 1.68
CA ARG A 129 -4.96 -11.72 1.81
C ARG A 129 -5.85 -11.96 0.60
N THR A 130 -5.26 -12.19 -0.56
CA THR A 130 -5.97 -12.44 -1.81
C THR A 130 -5.41 -13.67 -2.51
N THR A 131 -6.29 -14.42 -3.17
CA THR A 131 -5.91 -15.54 -4.04
C THR A 131 -5.53 -15.09 -5.45
N ILE A 132 -5.76 -13.83 -5.80
CA ILE A 132 -5.36 -13.26 -7.08
C ILE A 132 -3.90 -12.88 -7.00
N LEU A 133 -3.04 -13.69 -7.59
CA LEU A 133 -1.59 -13.49 -7.59
C LEU A 133 -1.12 -12.54 -8.70
N SER A 134 -1.85 -12.43 -9.81
CA SER A 134 -1.52 -11.47 -10.86
C SER A 134 -2.13 -10.10 -10.55
N LYS A 135 -1.27 -9.10 -10.32
CA LYS A 135 -1.67 -7.70 -10.12
C LYS A 135 -1.42 -6.93 -11.42
N THR A 136 -2.46 -6.38 -12.00
CA THR A 136 -2.42 -5.68 -13.29
C THR A 136 -2.39 -4.15 -13.15
N HIS A 137 -2.58 -3.63 -11.95
CA HIS A 137 -2.57 -2.19 -11.67
C HIS A 137 -1.71 -1.87 -10.46
N LEU A 138 -0.94 -0.82 -10.56
CA LEU A 138 -0.02 -0.33 -9.53
C LEU A 138 0.86 -1.42 -8.88
N PRO A 139 1.41 -2.40 -9.63
CA PRO A 139 2.43 -3.27 -9.06
C PRO A 139 3.70 -2.47 -8.81
N LEU A 140 4.28 -2.59 -7.62
CA LEU A 140 5.46 -1.83 -7.22
C LEU A 140 6.50 -2.76 -6.63
N GLU A 141 7.61 -2.91 -7.34
CA GLU A 141 8.76 -3.63 -6.81
C GLU A 141 9.57 -2.75 -5.85
N LEU A 142 9.84 -3.28 -4.66
CA LEU A 142 10.74 -2.65 -3.70
C LEU A 142 12.03 -3.47 -3.57
N ASN A 143 13.11 -2.90 -4.07
CA ASN A 143 14.45 -3.47 -4.02
C ASN A 143 15.46 -2.49 -3.39
N GLU A 144 16.71 -2.90 -3.27
CA GLU A 144 17.75 -2.09 -2.64
C GLU A 144 18.09 -0.82 -3.45
N ALA A 145 18.04 -0.92 -4.78
CA ALA A 145 18.29 0.25 -5.65
C ALA A 145 17.21 1.32 -5.42
N LYS A 146 15.94 0.93 -5.30
CA LYS A 146 14.86 1.86 -5.00
C LYS A 146 14.98 2.46 -3.59
N LEU A 147 15.41 1.67 -2.60
CA LEU A 147 15.67 2.17 -1.25
C LEU A 147 16.78 3.24 -1.25
N LEU A 148 17.90 2.97 -1.94
CA LEU A 148 18.98 3.92 -2.08
C LEU A 148 18.50 5.20 -2.78
N ARG A 149 17.73 5.06 -3.86
CA ARG A 149 17.16 6.19 -4.58
C ARG A 149 16.24 7.06 -3.73
N LEU A 150 15.43 6.47 -2.87
CA LEU A 150 14.61 7.23 -1.92
C LEU A 150 15.47 7.97 -0.89
N TYR A 151 16.56 7.35 -0.44
CA TYR A 151 17.52 8.03 0.43
C TYR A 151 18.14 9.24 -0.27
N GLU A 152 18.60 9.09 -1.50
CA GLU A 152 19.17 10.18 -2.32
C GLU A 152 18.16 11.29 -2.60
N GLN A 153 16.90 10.95 -2.81
CA GLN A 153 15.84 11.92 -3.10
C GLN A 153 15.37 12.67 -1.85
N PHE A 154 15.21 12.02 -0.71
CA PHE A 154 14.53 12.60 0.44
C PHE A 154 15.42 12.86 1.65
N ILE A 155 16.51 12.12 1.79
CA ILE A 155 17.32 12.19 3.01
C ILE A 155 18.65 12.91 2.76
N ALA A 156 19.33 12.60 1.66
CA ALA A 156 20.61 13.24 1.29
C ALA A 156 20.50 14.74 1.00
N PRO A 157 19.44 15.28 0.35
CA PRO A 157 19.37 16.70 0.02
C PRO A 157 19.38 17.58 1.27
N ASP A 158 20.02 18.76 1.14
CA ASP A 158 20.15 19.72 2.24
C ASP A 158 18.85 20.54 2.45
N TYR A 159 17.99 20.05 3.32
CA TYR A 159 16.82 20.77 3.84
C TYR A 159 16.48 20.30 5.26
N THR A 160 15.88 21.16 6.03
CA THR A 160 15.57 20.91 7.44
C THR A 160 14.05 20.90 7.64
N VAL A 161 13.56 19.86 8.31
CA VAL A 161 12.16 19.77 8.77
C VAL A 161 12.12 20.11 10.25
N THR A 162 11.56 21.25 10.58
CA THR A 162 11.45 21.73 11.96
C THR A 162 10.14 21.34 12.63
N LYS A 163 9.12 20.98 11.84
CA LYS A 163 7.78 20.67 12.31
C LYS A 163 7.08 19.75 11.32
N MET A 164 6.35 18.76 11.83
CA MET A 164 5.47 17.95 11.00
C MET A 164 4.25 18.76 10.54
N PRO A 165 3.84 18.64 9.26
CA PRO A 165 2.63 19.32 8.77
C PRO A 165 1.38 18.77 9.44
N SER A 166 0.41 19.68 9.65
CA SER A 166 -0.88 19.36 10.25
C SER A 166 -1.67 18.35 9.41
N TYR A 167 -2.54 17.61 10.08
CA TYR A 167 -3.57 16.77 9.46
C TYR A 167 -4.92 17.50 9.33
N GLU A 168 -4.97 18.81 9.56
CA GLU A 168 -6.18 19.62 9.31
C GLU A 168 -6.59 19.46 7.84
N ALA A 169 -7.87 19.14 7.61
CA ALA A 169 -8.37 18.73 6.29
C ALA A 169 -8.04 19.73 5.17
N LYS A 170 -8.15 21.04 5.45
CA LYS A 170 -7.85 22.10 4.48
C LYS A 170 -6.37 22.15 4.05
N ALA A 171 -5.46 21.83 4.97
CA ALA A 171 -4.03 21.78 4.69
C ALA A 171 -3.64 20.41 4.12
N ALA A 172 -4.05 19.33 4.77
CA ALA A 172 -3.67 17.96 4.42
C ALA A 172 -4.18 17.51 3.04
N SER A 173 -5.31 18.05 2.57
CA SER A 173 -5.82 17.76 1.21
C SER A 173 -5.03 18.43 0.09
N ASN A 174 -4.09 19.32 0.42
CA ASN A 174 -3.23 19.98 -0.56
C ASN A 174 -1.77 19.50 -0.41
N PRO A 175 -1.30 18.55 -1.21
CA PRO A 175 0.05 18.00 -1.10
C PRO A 175 1.14 19.06 -1.32
N PHE A 176 0.88 20.10 -2.09
CA PHE A 176 1.84 21.18 -2.31
C PHE A 176 2.10 21.98 -1.03
N LYS A 177 1.09 22.14 -0.17
CA LYS A 177 1.23 22.78 1.14
C LYS A 177 1.79 21.82 2.18
N THR A 178 1.26 20.59 2.22
CA THR A 178 1.69 19.58 3.19
C THR A 178 3.16 19.26 3.07
N PHE A 179 3.67 19.17 1.85
CA PHE A 179 5.05 18.77 1.56
C PHE A 179 5.88 19.91 0.96
N GLU A 180 5.57 21.17 1.30
CA GLU A 180 6.28 22.34 0.75
C GLU A 180 7.78 22.33 1.08
N VAL A 181 8.17 21.82 2.25
CA VAL A 181 9.56 21.76 2.72
C VAL A 181 10.40 20.77 1.91
N ILE A 182 9.79 19.71 1.35
CA ILE A 182 10.52 18.74 0.52
C ILE A 182 10.94 19.44 -0.80
N PRO A 183 12.23 19.35 -1.20
CA PRO A 183 12.71 19.95 -2.42
C PRO A 183 11.88 19.55 -3.65
N ILE A 184 11.64 20.50 -4.52
CA ILE A 184 10.80 20.28 -5.71
C ILE A 184 11.38 19.19 -6.62
N ASN A 185 12.70 19.16 -6.76
CA ASN A 185 13.40 18.15 -7.55
C ASN A 185 13.22 16.75 -6.98
N SER A 186 13.25 16.59 -5.65
CA SER A 186 12.99 15.32 -4.97
C SER A 186 11.60 14.78 -5.28
N LYS A 187 10.59 15.64 -5.16
CA LYS A 187 9.19 15.30 -5.48
C LYS A 187 9.01 14.95 -6.95
N TYR A 188 9.62 15.72 -7.84
CA TYR A 188 9.52 15.50 -9.28
C TYR A 188 10.18 14.17 -9.69
N GLN A 189 11.37 13.88 -9.20
CA GLN A 189 12.06 12.60 -9.49
C GLN A 189 11.29 11.41 -8.95
N PHE A 190 10.75 11.50 -7.74
CA PHE A 190 9.92 10.45 -7.16
C PHE A 190 8.68 10.13 -8.01
N MET A 191 8.07 11.13 -8.62
CA MET A 191 6.88 10.94 -9.48
C MET A 191 7.22 10.35 -10.87
N LEU A 192 8.50 10.39 -11.27
CA LEU A 192 8.97 9.80 -12.54
C LEU A 192 9.44 8.34 -12.37
N ASP A 193 9.71 7.91 -11.13
CA ASP A 193 10.18 6.59 -10.75
C ASP A 193 9.06 5.58 -10.53
#